data_255d5fad17360272a05525fec93eb437
#
_entry.id   255d5fad17360272a05525fec93eb437
#
_cell.length_a   1.000
_cell.length_b   1.000
_cell.length_c   1.000
_cell.angle_alpha   90.00
_cell.angle_beta   90.00
_cell.angle_gamma   90.00
#
_symmetry.space_group_name_H-M   'P 1'
#
loop_
_entity.id
_entity.type
_entity.pdbx_description
1 polymer ?
#
loop_
_entity_poly.entity_id
_entity_poly.type
_entity_poly.pdbx_seq_one_letter_code
_entity_poly.pdbx_strand_id
1 'polypeptide(L)'
;MSPSDGSFEAYAADRSDARVTEWLRDRAEPGWSAAVDNRFVRELGAGELDDEVFRRYLVQDYAFLDTLVGTFGHAVATAPTMAARSRLVGFLGVLTDEENDYFERSFEALSVPESDVRDPTHAPTTLALEDLLERAGREGGYAETLAVLVPAEWIYLEWARSVADGESGSTPDRFYLAEWVDLHANPEFESFVEWLRSELDRHGAAVSPRRRRRLDRLFSRTVELEAAFFEAAFEAPDGRRTAPGGPLADSGGEN
;
A
#
# COMPACT_ATOMS: atom_id res chain seq x y z
N MET A 1 -37.11 8.22 -1.27
CA MET A 1 -35.94 7.42 -1.72
C MET A 1 -35.43 6.70 -0.48
N SER A 2 -35.51 5.39 -0.44
CA SER A 2 -35.07 4.60 0.73
C SER A 2 -33.56 4.68 0.91
N PRO A 3 -33.04 4.69 2.17
CA PRO A 3 -31.62 4.80 2.49
C PRO A 3 -30.79 3.53 2.19
N SER A 4 -31.26 2.67 1.29
CA SER A 4 -30.65 1.35 1.03
C SER A 4 -29.71 1.31 -0.20
N ASP A 5 -29.22 2.48 -0.67
CA ASP A 5 -28.46 2.54 -1.93
C ASP A 5 -26.92 2.54 -1.76
N GLY A 6 -26.41 2.33 -0.56
CA GLY A 6 -24.96 2.33 -0.28
C GLY A 6 -24.29 3.70 -0.40
N SER A 7 -25.06 4.80 -0.40
CA SER A 7 -24.52 6.16 -0.45
C SER A 7 -23.89 6.59 0.88
N PHE A 8 -22.97 7.56 0.82
CA PHE A 8 -22.38 8.13 2.04
C PHE A 8 -23.43 8.82 2.91
N GLU A 9 -24.45 9.45 2.32
CA GLU A 9 -25.56 10.07 3.03
C GLU A 9 -26.35 9.05 3.85
N ALA A 10 -26.58 7.86 3.30
CA ALA A 10 -27.21 6.76 4.03
C ALA A 10 -26.31 6.21 5.15
N TYR A 11 -25.01 6.06 4.87
CA TYR A 11 -24.01 5.64 5.87
C TYR A 11 -23.92 6.61 7.04
N ALA A 12 -23.97 7.92 6.77
CA ALA A 12 -23.85 8.98 7.76
C ALA A 12 -25.13 9.26 8.54
N ALA A 13 -26.31 8.79 8.09
CA ALA A 13 -27.60 9.15 8.68
C ALA A 13 -27.74 8.78 10.15
N ASP A 14 -27.15 7.66 10.56
CA ASP A 14 -27.23 7.10 11.92
C ASP A 14 -25.89 7.18 12.69
N ARG A 15 -24.90 7.97 12.18
CA ARG A 15 -23.56 8.10 12.76
C ARG A 15 -23.21 9.55 13.00
N SER A 16 -22.84 9.90 14.25
CA SER A 16 -22.41 11.27 14.60
C SER A 16 -21.05 11.64 14.01
N ASP A 17 -20.18 10.65 13.83
CA ASP A 17 -18.76 10.83 13.45
C ASP A 17 -18.45 10.12 12.13
N ALA A 18 -19.39 10.14 11.18
CA ALA A 18 -19.24 9.48 9.90
C ALA A 18 -18.08 10.06 9.09
N ARG A 19 -17.08 9.24 8.81
CA ARG A 19 -15.95 9.57 7.95
C ARG A 19 -16.15 8.99 6.55
N VAL A 20 -15.78 9.77 5.53
CA VAL A 20 -15.80 9.28 4.14
C VAL A 20 -14.82 8.13 3.97
N THR A 21 -13.65 8.20 4.60
CA THR A 21 -12.62 7.15 4.53
C THR A 21 -13.10 5.82 5.12
N GLU A 22 -13.81 5.84 6.25
CA GLU A 22 -14.40 4.62 6.82
C GLU A 22 -15.50 4.04 5.91
N TRP A 23 -16.34 4.89 5.34
CA TRP A 23 -17.34 4.46 4.37
C TRP A 23 -16.69 3.84 3.12
N LEU A 24 -15.59 4.40 2.61
CA LEU A 24 -14.86 3.85 1.47
C LEU A 24 -14.22 2.49 1.81
N ARG A 25 -13.63 2.37 3.00
CA ARG A 25 -13.06 1.13 3.52
C ARG A 25 -14.10 0.02 3.62
N ASP A 26 -15.26 0.30 4.27
CA ASP A 26 -16.36 -0.66 4.39
C ASP A 26 -16.84 -1.15 3.01
N ARG A 27 -16.83 -0.27 2.01
CA ARG A 27 -17.23 -0.60 0.65
C ARG A 27 -16.17 -1.38 -0.13
N ALA A 28 -14.92 -1.24 0.23
CA ALA A 28 -13.81 -1.99 -0.35
C ALA A 28 -13.69 -3.42 0.18
N GLU A 29 -14.51 -3.82 1.17
CA GLU A 29 -14.54 -5.20 1.63
C GLU A 29 -15.14 -6.15 0.56
N PRO A 30 -14.63 -7.41 0.45
CA PRO A 30 -13.59 -8.04 1.28
C PRO A 30 -12.15 -7.73 0.84
N GLY A 31 -11.95 -6.85 -0.14
CA GLY A 31 -10.64 -6.50 -0.69
C GLY A 31 -9.72 -5.88 0.36
N TRP A 32 -10.27 -5.02 1.23
CA TRP A 32 -9.50 -4.40 2.32
C TRP A 32 -8.89 -5.43 3.26
N SER A 33 -9.71 -6.36 3.78
CA SER A 33 -9.23 -7.45 4.62
C SER A 33 -8.17 -8.31 3.91
N ALA A 34 -8.34 -8.55 2.60
CA ALA A 34 -7.37 -9.30 1.80
C ALA A 34 -6.05 -8.53 1.58
N ALA A 35 -6.09 -7.19 1.58
CA ALA A 35 -4.88 -6.37 1.43
C ALA A 35 -4.08 -6.28 2.73
N VAL A 36 -4.74 -6.22 3.90
CA VAL A 36 -4.06 -6.06 5.20
C VAL A 36 -3.71 -7.38 5.89
N ASP A 37 -4.42 -8.47 5.61
CA ASP A 37 -4.17 -9.81 6.17
C ASP A 37 -4.05 -10.85 5.03
N ASN A 38 -2.90 -10.90 4.40
CA ASN A 38 -2.57 -11.83 3.33
C ASN A 38 -1.38 -12.73 3.71
N ARG A 39 -1.04 -13.65 2.82
CA ARG A 39 0.08 -14.58 3.01
C ARG A 39 1.41 -13.85 3.20
N PHE A 40 1.68 -12.82 2.39
CA PHE A 40 2.92 -12.07 2.43
C PHE A 40 3.12 -11.42 3.81
N VAL A 41 2.10 -10.71 4.31
CA VAL A 41 2.12 -10.05 5.61
C VAL A 41 2.32 -11.07 6.76
N ARG A 42 1.63 -12.20 6.71
CA ARG A 42 1.77 -13.25 7.74
C ARG A 42 3.16 -13.88 7.74
N GLU A 43 3.70 -14.24 6.57
CA GLU A 43 5.04 -14.83 6.47
C GLU A 43 6.14 -13.81 6.83
N LEU A 44 5.95 -12.52 6.48
CA LEU A 44 6.84 -11.43 6.89
C LEU A 44 6.86 -11.28 8.40
N GLY A 45 5.69 -11.17 9.03
CA GLY A 45 5.57 -11.02 10.49
C GLY A 45 6.08 -12.22 11.28
N ALA A 46 5.99 -13.44 10.72
CA ALA A 46 6.59 -14.64 11.30
C ALA A 46 8.11 -14.74 11.07
N GLY A 47 8.69 -13.86 10.24
CA GLY A 47 10.08 -13.96 9.81
C GLY A 47 10.36 -15.16 8.88
N GLU A 48 9.31 -15.73 8.29
CA GLU A 48 9.35 -16.93 7.43
C GLU A 48 9.30 -16.60 5.93
N LEU A 49 9.08 -15.33 5.57
CA LEU A 49 9.00 -14.91 4.17
C LEU A 49 10.30 -15.24 3.45
N ASP A 50 10.20 -15.95 2.32
CA ASP A 50 11.34 -16.33 1.51
C ASP A 50 12.03 -15.09 0.90
N ASP A 51 13.37 -15.04 0.95
CA ASP A 51 14.16 -13.92 0.46
C ASP A 51 13.93 -13.63 -1.03
N GLU A 52 13.69 -14.65 -1.83
CA GLU A 52 13.41 -14.50 -3.26
C GLU A 52 12.02 -13.90 -3.51
N VAL A 53 11.03 -14.21 -2.65
CA VAL A 53 9.71 -13.56 -2.69
C VAL A 53 9.83 -12.10 -2.30
N PHE A 54 10.56 -11.81 -1.21
CA PHE A 54 10.76 -10.44 -0.75
C PHE A 54 11.58 -9.61 -1.77
N ARG A 55 12.60 -10.19 -2.38
CA ARG A 55 13.38 -9.57 -3.43
C ARG A 55 12.51 -9.15 -4.62
N ARG A 56 11.64 -10.05 -5.11
CA ARG A 56 10.70 -9.74 -6.20
C ARG A 56 9.74 -8.62 -5.81
N TYR A 57 9.20 -8.69 -4.60
CA TYR A 57 8.36 -7.63 -4.08
C TYR A 57 9.08 -6.28 -4.08
N LEU A 58 10.26 -6.18 -3.47
CA LEU A 58 11.01 -4.92 -3.37
C LEU A 58 11.38 -4.31 -4.72
N VAL A 59 11.75 -5.13 -5.71
CA VAL A 59 12.05 -4.63 -7.05
C VAL A 59 10.83 -3.98 -7.69
N GLN A 60 9.65 -4.58 -7.52
CA GLN A 60 8.40 -4.03 -8.05
C GLN A 60 7.94 -2.79 -7.27
N ASP A 61 8.14 -2.78 -5.98
CA ASP A 61 7.78 -1.68 -5.09
C ASP A 61 8.67 -0.45 -5.35
N TYR A 62 9.98 -0.66 -5.52
CA TYR A 62 10.90 0.40 -5.91
C TYR A 62 10.58 0.99 -7.30
N ALA A 63 10.19 0.13 -8.26
CA ALA A 63 9.74 0.59 -9.56
C ALA A 63 8.45 1.44 -9.45
N PHE A 64 7.52 1.03 -8.61
CA PHE A 64 6.28 1.76 -8.32
C PHE A 64 6.52 3.10 -7.61
N LEU A 65 7.59 3.22 -6.81
CA LEU A 65 7.91 4.42 -6.04
C LEU A 65 8.02 5.69 -6.90
N ASP A 66 8.54 5.59 -8.12
CA ASP A 66 8.62 6.75 -9.05
C ASP A 66 7.23 7.31 -9.36
N THR A 67 6.26 6.44 -9.64
CA THR A 67 4.87 6.83 -9.87
C THR A 67 4.18 7.35 -8.60
N LEU A 68 4.48 6.77 -7.44
CA LEU A 68 3.97 7.21 -6.14
C LEU A 68 4.45 8.65 -5.84
N VAL A 69 5.75 8.90 -5.98
CA VAL A 69 6.35 10.24 -5.82
C VAL A 69 5.71 11.25 -6.79
N GLY A 70 5.53 10.88 -8.06
CA GLY A 70 4.83 11.69 -9.06
C GLY A 70 3.39 12.02 -8.66
N THR A 71 2.67 11.05 -8.08
CA THR A 71 1.30 11.20 -7.63
C THR A 71 1.21 12.13 -6.40
N PHE A 72 2.12 12.01 -5.45
CA PHE A 72 2.27 13.00 -4.37
C PHE A 72 2.60 14.39 -4.90
N GLY A 73 3.44 14.51 -5.94
CA GLY A 73 3.69 15.76 -6.65
C GLY A 73 2.41 16.39 -7.22
N HIS A 74 1.50 15.59 -7.79
CA HIS A 74 0.17 16.04 -8.22
C HIS A 74 -0.71 16.49 -7.02
N ALA A 75 -0.64 15.78 -5.89
CA ALA A 75 -1.32 16.19 -4.67
C ALA A 75 -0.80 17.55 -4.19
N VAL A 76 0.52 17.79 -4.17
CA VAL A 76 1.13 19.10 -3.85
C VAL A 76 0.62 20.20 -4.79
N ALA A 77 0.61 19.94 -6.10
CA ALA A 77 0.19 20.92 -7.09
C ALA A 77 -1.28 21.34 -6.92
N THR A 78 -2.16 20.40 -6.55
CA THR A 78 -3.62 20.60 -6.45
C THR A 78 -4.11 20.85 -5.03
N ALA A 79 -3.27 20.68 -4.00
CA ALA A 79 -3.64 20.93 -2.60
C ALA A 79 -4.14 22.39 -2.39
N PRO A 80 -5.25 22.57 -1.64
CA PRO A 80 -5.93 23.85 -1.54
C PRO A 80 -5.23 24.87 -0.66
N THR A 81 -4.31 24.44 0.23
CA THR A 81 -3.62 25.31 1.22
C THR A 81 -2.12 25.08 1.23
N MET A 82 -1.37 26.12 1.62
CA MET A 82 0.09 26.00 1.80
C MET A 82 0.45 25.03 2.93
N ALA A 83 -0.38 24.90 3.96
CA ALA A 83 -0.17 23.93 5.03
C ALA A 83 -0.24 22.49 4.52
N ALA A 84 -1.26 22.16 3.69
CA ALA A 84 -1.37 20.84 3.06
C ALA A 84 -0.18 20.58 2.12
N ARG A 85 0.22 21.55 1.29
CA ARG A 85 1.40 21.44 0.42
C ARG A 85 2.67 21.16 1.22
N SER A 86 2.89 21.91 2.30
CA SER A 86 4.07 21.73 3.14
C SER A 86 4.16 20.33 3.75
N ARG A 87 3.02 19.77 4.19
CA ARG A 87 2.98 18.41 4.76
C ARG A 87 3.24 17.34 3.70
N LEU A 88 2.69 17.48 2.49
CA LEU A 88 2.95 16.58 1.36
C LEU A 88 4.43 16.65 0.91
N VAL A 89 5.01 17.86 0.84
CA VAL A 89 6.43 18.03 0.53
C VAL A 89 7.33 17.40 1.59
N GLY A 90 6.96 17.49 2.87
CA GLY A 90 7.68 16.82 3.95
C GLY A 90 7.71 15.30 3.75
N PHE A 91 6.59 14.70 3.38
CA PHE A 91 6.51 13.26 3.13
C PHE A 91 7.26 12.84 1.85
N LEU A 92 7.23 13.66 0.80
CA LEU A 92 8.09 13.43 -0.38
C LEU A 92 9.57 13.34 -0.01
N GLY A 93 10.02 14.11 0.99
CA GLY A 93 11.39 14.01 1.51
C GLY A 93 11.67 12.63 2.13
N VAL A 94 10.71 12.06 2.88
CA VAL A 94 10.85 10.71 3.45
C VAL A 94 10.98 9.66 2.34
N LEU A 95 10.10 9.66 1.35
CA LEU A 95 10.11 8.72 0.22
C LEU A 95 11.41 8.78 -0.59
N THR A 96 11.95 9.98 -0.81
CA THR A 96 13.11 10.18 -1.70
C THR A 96 14.47 10.11 -0.99
N ASP A 97 14.51 10.08 0.34
CA ASP A 97 15.73 10.08 1.15
C ASP A 97 15.79 8.82 2.04
N GLU A 98 15.01 8.76 3.11
CA GLU A 98 15.07 7.66 4.10
C GLU A 98 14.65 6.32 3.52
N GLU A 99 13.55 6.29 2.80
CA GLU A 99 13.03 5.06 2.19
C GLU A 99 13.91 4.60 1.02
N ASN A 100 14.44 5.52 0.21
CA ASN A 100 15.39 5.18 -0.84
C ASN A 100 16.67 4.53 -0.27
N ASP A 101 17.23 5.03 0.83
CA ASP A 101 18.39 4.44 1.52
C ASP A 101 18.10 2.99 1.99
N TYR A 102 16.89 2.76 2.50
CA TYR A 102 16.44 1.42 2.86
C TYR A 102 16.46 0.47 1.65
N PHE A 103 15.92 0.89 0.50
CA PHE A 103 15.92 0.07 -0.72
C PHE A 103 17.34 -0.27 -1.17
N GLU A 104 18.25 0.71 -1.22
CA GLU A 104 19.65 0.49 -1.63
C GLU A 104 20.34 -0.57 -0.75
N ARG A 105 20.23 -0.47 0.57
CA ARG A 105 20.80 -1.42 1.53
C ARG A 105 20.15 -2.81 1.42
N SER A 106 18.86 -2.87 1.20
CA SER A 106 18.12 -4.12 1.05
C SER A 106 18.46 -4.84 -0.25
N PHE A 107 18.63 -4.10 -1.35
CA PHE A 107 19.09 -4.66 -2.63
C PHE A 107 20.49 -5.25 -2.52
N GLU A 108 21.40 -4.58 -1.83
CA GLU A 108 22.75 -5.11 -1.59
C GLU A 108 22.68 -6.43 -0.80
N ALA A 109 21.92 -6.45 0.30
CA ALA A 109 21.78 -7.64 1.17
C ALA A 109 21.13 -8.83 0.44
N LEU A 110 20.13 -8.57 -0.39
CA LEU A 110 19.43 -9.57 -1.18
C LEU A 110 20.13 -9.90 -2.51
N SER A 111 21.30 -9.30 -2.77
CA SER A 111 22.08 -9.49 -4.01
C SER A 111 21.24 -9.26 -5.28
N VAL A 112 20.42 -8.19 -5.29
CA VAL A 112 19.62 -7.81 -6.45
C VAL A 112 20.55 -7.32 -7.56
N PRO A 113 20.47 -7.86 -8.80
CA PRO A 113 21.26 -7.35 -9.91
C PRO A 113 20.94 -5.89 -10.21
N GLU A 114 21.97 -5.09 -10.45
CA GLU A 114 21.81 -3.66 -10.78
C GLU A 114 20.91 -3.43 -12.01
N SER A 115 20.91 -4.37 -12.96
CA SER A 115 20.03 -4.36 -14.12
C SER A 115 18.56 -4.41 -13.75
N ASP A 116 18.19 -5.20 -12.72
CA ASP A 116 16.82 -5.41 -12.29
C ASP A 116 16.29 -4.18 -11.52
N VAL A 117 17.19 -3.40 -10.93
CA VAL A 117 16.86 -2.13 -10.25
C VAL A 117 16.71 -0.99 -11.25
N ARG A 118 17.61 -0.92 -12.26
CA ARG A 118 17.62 0.21 -13.23
C ARG A 118 16.56 0.09 -14.33
N ASP A 119 16.24 -1.11 -14.76
CA ASP A 119 15.30 -1.38 -15.86
C ASP A 119 14.47 -2.62 -15.49
N PRO A 120 13.62 -2.51 -14.44
CA PRO A 120 12.82 -3.62 -13.98
C PRO A 120 11.76 -4.01 -15.00
N THR A 121 11.55 -5.32 -15.17
CA THR A 121 10.36 -5.79 -15.88
C THR A 121 9.16 -5.64 -14.96
N HIS A 122 8.30 -4.66 -15.21
CA HIS A 122 7.13 -4.41 -14.40
C HIS A 122 6.13 -5.56 -14.48
N ALA A 123 5.65 -6.02 -13.33
CA ALA A 123 4.55 -6.98 -13.27
C ALA A 123 3.23 -6.32 -13.77
N PRO A 124 2.28 -7.10 -14.28
CA PRO A 124 0.99 -6.55 -14.71
C PRO A 124 0.23 -5.80 -13.61
N THR A 125 0.40 -6.20 -12.36
CA THR A 125 -0.18 -5.53 -11.18
C THR A 125 0.48 -4.19 -10.92
N THR A 126 1.81 -4.09 -11.03
CA THR A 126 2.59 -2.85 -10.91
C THR A 126 2.14 -1.84 -11.95
N LEU A 127 2.12 -2.25 -13.24
CA LEU A 127 1.63 -1.39 -14.33
C LEU A 127 0.18 -0.90 -14.10
N ALA A 128 -0.68 -1.77 -13.58
CA ALA A 128 -2.08 -1.39 -13.33
C ALA A 128 -2.22 -0.39 -12.17
N LEU A 129 -1.37 -0.48 -11.13
CA LEU A 129 -1.29 0.51 -10.05
C LEU A 129 -0.77 1.84 -10.57
N GLU A 130 0.33 1.84 -11.31
CA GLU A 130 0.92 3.03 -11.93
C GLU A 130 -0.09 3.76 -12.80
N ASP A 131 -0.75 3.05 -13.73
CA ASP A 131 -1.80 3.58 -14.59
C ASP A 131 -2.95 4.21 -13.79
N LEU A 132 -3.35 3.58 -12.68
CA LEU A 132 -4.44 4.08 -11.83
C LEU A 132 -4.06 5.38 -11.13
N LEU A 133 -2.86 5.42 -10.51
CA LEU A 133 -2.35 6.58 -9.78
C LEU A 133 -2.12 7.77 -10.71
N GLU A 134 -1.43 7.54 -11.83
CA GLU A 134 -1.19 8.59 -12.83
C GLU A 134 -2.51 9.18 -13.37
N ARG A 135 -3.46 8.34 -13.73
CA ARG A 135 -4.77 8.79 -14.21
C ARG A 135 -5.53 9.56 -13.13
N ALA A 136 -5.51 9.12 -11.88
CA ALA A 136 -6.15 9.84 -10.79
C ALA A 136 -5.54 11.23 -10.59
N GLY A 137 -4.20 11.34 -10.62
CA GLY A 137 -3.49 12.60 -10.51
C GLY A 137 -3.72 13.54 -11.69
N ARG A 138 -3.60 13.03 -12.92
CA ARG A 138 -3.66 13.86 -14.14
C ARG A 138 -5.08 14.27 -14.56
N GLU A 139 -6.06 13.37 -14.42
CA GLU A 139 -7.44 13.60 -14.87
C GLU A 139 -8.39 14.00 -13.74
N GLY A 140 -7.95 13.83 -12.50
CA GLY A 140 -8.69 14.14 -11.28
C GLY A 140 -8.34 15.52 -10.74
N GLY A 141 -8.69 15.72 -9.47
CA GLY A 141 -8.26 16.85 -8.67
C GLY A 141 -7.77 16.32 -7.33
N TYR A 142 -7.58 17.20 -6.36
CA TYR A 142 -7.04 16.84 -5.05
C TYR A 142 -7.77 15.65 -4.39
N ALA A 143 -9.11 15.63 -4.43
CA ALA A 143 -9.88 14.54 -3.83
C ALA A 143 -9.69 13.19 -4.55
N GLU A 144 -9.59 13.16 -5.88
CA GLU A 144 -9.32 11.94 -6.64
C GLU A 144 -7.90 11.43 -6.41
N THR A 145 -6.92 12.33 -6.32
CA THR A 145 -5.54 11.98 -5.98
C THR A 145 -5.46 11.37 -4.58
N LEU A 146 -6.13 11.99 -3.59
CA LEU A 146 -6.22 11.43 -2.25
C LEU A 146 -6.94 10.08 -2.20
N ALA A 147 -7.93 9.85 -3.07
CA ALA A 147 -8.69 8.59 -3.11
C ALA A 147 -7.85 7.38 -3.57
N VAL A 148 -6.69 7.60 -4.19
CA VAL A 148 -5.72 6.53 -4.50
C VAL A 148 -4.55 6.51 -3.51
N LEU A 149 -4.08 7.66 -3.02
CA LEU A 149 -2.99 7.73 -2.05
C LEU A 149 -3.40 7.22 -0.66
N VAL A 150 -4.61 7.56 -0.19
CA VAL A 150 -5.06 7.14 1.14
C VAL A 150 -5.10 5.62 1.30
N PRO A 151 -5.71 4.83 0.43
CA PRO A 151 -5.71 3.37 0.60
C PRO A 151 -4.31 2.77 0.44
N ALA A 152 -3.45 3.28 -0.45
CA ALA A 152 -2.09 2.82 -0.59
C ALA A 152 -1.31 2.94 0.73
N GLU A 153 -1.28 4.13 1.34
CA GLU A 153 -0.55 4.36 2.59
C GLU A 153 -1.24 3.72 3.82
N TRP A 154 -2.58 3.72 3.85
CA TRP A 154 -3.32 3.20 5.01
C TRP A 154 -3.25 1.67 5.12
N ILE A 155 -3.24 0.94 4.02
CA ILE A 155 -3.02 -0.51 4.01
C ILE A 155 -1.66 -0.84 4.63
N TYR A 156 -0.61 -0.09 4.24
CA TYR A 156 0.74 -0.28 4.79
C TYR A 156 0.81 -0.01 6.30
N LEU A 157 0.18 1.06 6.76
CA LEU A 157 0.08 1.33 8.19
C LEU A 157 -0.63 0.21 8.96
N GLU A 158 -1.77 -0.29 8.44
CA GLU A 158 -2.55 -1.31 9.15
C GLU A 158 -1.82 -2.65 9.24
N TRP A 159 -1.28 -3.15 8.13
CA TRP A 159 -0.57 -4.42 8.19
C TRP A 159 0.73 -4.32 9.01
N ALA A 160 1.49 -3.21 8.89
CA ALA A 160 2.73 -3.05 9.64
C ALA A 160 2.49 -2.98 11.15
N ARG A 161 1.44 -2.28 11.59
CA ARG A 161 1.01 -2.26 13.00
C ARG A 161 0.57 -3.64 13.47
N SER A 162 -0.20 -4.37 12.65
CA SER A 162 -0.61 -5.74 12.99
C SER A 162 0.59 -6.65 13.20
N VAL A 163 1.67 -6.49 12.43
CA VAL A 163 2.92 -7.23 12.60
C VAL A 163 3.67 -6.77 13.85
N ALA A 164 3.84 -5.45 14.04
CA ALA A 164 4.56 -4.88 15.18
C ALA A 164 3.89 -5.20 16.53
N ASP A 165 2.54 -5.18 16.58
CA ASP A 165 1.74 -5.46 17.79
C ASP A 165 1.46 -6.96 18.00
N GLY A 166 1.87 -7.84 17.08
CA GLY A 166 1.55 -9.26 17.08
C GLY A 166 2.08 -10.03 18.30
N GLU A 167 1.34 -11.07 18.73
CA GLU A 167 1.65 -11.88 19.91
C GLU A 167 3.03 -12.59 19.84
N SER A 168 3.62 -12.70 18.65
CA SER A 168 4.94 -13.34 18.48
C SER A 168 6.09 -12.52 19.08
N GLY A 169 5.92 -11.21 19.31
CA GLY A 169 6.93 -10.33 19.94
C GLY A 169 8.34 -10.39 19.31
N SER A 170 8.47 -11.07 18.18
CA SER A 170 9.73 -11.24 17.47
C SER A 170 9.70 -10.38 16.21
N THR A 171 10.38 -9.26 16.26
CA THR A 171 10.86 -8.58 15.05
C THR A 171 11.63 -9.60 14.21
N PRO A 172 11.40 -9.68 12.90
CA PRO A 172 12.20 -10.57 12.04
C PRO A 172 13.69 -10.35 12.23
N ASP A 173 14.50 -11.43 12.30
CA ASP A 173 15.96 -11.32 12.49
C ASP A 173 16.66 -10.64 11.30
N ARG A 174 16.05 -10.72 10.10
CA ARG A 174 16.58 -10.12 8.89
C ARG A 174 16.24 -8.62 8.86
N PHE A 175 17.27 -7.76 8.85
CA PHE A 175 17.10 -6.32 9.00
C PHE A 175 16.15 -5.71 7.95
N TYR A 176 16.21 -6.20 6.71
CA TYR A 176 15.34 -5.69 5.63
C TYR A 176 13.85 -6.00 5.83
N LEU A 177 13.51 -7.07 6.54
CA LEU A 177 12.12 -7.35 6.94
C LEU A 177 11.70 -6.50 8.14
N ALA A 178 12.58 -6.41 9.15
CA ALA A 178 12.32 -5.65 10.36
C ALA A 178 12.14 -4.16 10.07
N GLU A 179 13.08 -3.58 9.33
CA GLU A 179 13.05 -2.16 8.99
C GLU A 179 11.89 -1.81 8.07
N TRP A 180 11.44 -2.73 7.19
CA TRP A 180 10.24 -2.54 6.38
C TRP A 180 8.98 -2.40 7.23
N VAL A 181 8.87 -3.18 8.31
CA VAL A 181 7.80 -2.99 9.31
C VAL A 181 7.96 -1.65 10.03
N ASP A 182 9.16 -1.31 10.49
CA ASP A 182 9.43 -0.10 11.26
C ASP A 182 9.14 1.17 10.45
N LEU A 183 9.44 1.18 9.15
CA LEU A 183 9.12 2.30 8.24
C LEU A 183 7.62 2.60 8.18
N HIS A 184 6.77 1.56 8.32
CA HIS A 184 5.31 1.71 8.19
C HIS A 184 4.55 1.60 9.52
N ALA A 185 5.23 1.28 10.65
CA ALA A 185 4.62 1.17 11.98
C ALA A 185 5.04 2.31 12.94
N ASN A 186 5.76 3.32 12.46
CA ASN A 186 6.24 4.43 13.30
C ASN A 186 5.19 5.53 13.51
N PRO A 187 5.29 6.34 14.59
CA PRO A 187 4.33 7.39 14.91
C PRO A 187 4.25 8.51 13.86
N GLU A 188 5.34 8.81 13.15
CA GLU A 188 5.40 9.83 12.12
C GLU A 188 4.57 9.42 10.91
N PHE A 189 4.70 8.18 10.46
CA PHE A 189 3.90 7.60 9.39
C PHE A 189 2.42 7.49 9.78
N GLU A 190 2.11 7.02 10.99
CA GLU A 190 0.73 7.03 11.52
C GLU A 190 0.11 8.43 11.48
N SER A 191 0.84 9.44 11.98
CA SER A 191 0.37 10.83 11.95
C SER A 191 0.15 11.34 10.52
N PHE A 192 0.97 10.90 9.57
CA PHE A 192 0.82 11.28 8.17
C PHE A 192 -0.40 10.63 7.54
N VAL A 193 -0.58 9.33 7.71
CA VAL A 193 -1.74 8.59 7.17
C VAL A 193 -3.05 9.13 7.74
N GLU A 194 -3.12 9.38 9.05
CA GLU A 194 -4.34 9.97 9.66
C GLU A 194 -4.63 11.37 9.11
N TRP A 195 -3.59 12.15 8.85
CA TRP A 195 -3.77 13.44 8.19
C TRP A 195 -4.27 13.30 6.75
N LEU A 196 -3.73 12.38 5.93
CA LEU A 196 -4.21 12.09 4.58
C LEU A 196 -5.69 11.68 4.61
N ARG A 197 -6.07 10.81 5.53
CA ARG A 197 -7.47 10.40 5.75
C ARG A 197 -8.35 11.60 6.07
N SER A 198 -7.91 12.46 6.97
CA SER A 198 -8.65 13.68 7.35
C SER A 198 -8.81 14.66 6.17
N GLU A 199 -7.82 14.76 5.27
CA GLU A 199 -7.94 15.53 4.04
C GLU A 199 -8.97 14.91 3.09
N LEU A 200 -8.94 13.59 2.88
CA LEU A 200 -9.93 12.90 2.04
C LEU A 200 -11.34 13.01 2.65
N ASP A 201 -11.50 12.91 3.96
CA ASP A 201 -12.80 13.10 4.62
C ASP A 201 -13.37 14.48 4.35
N ARG A 202 -12.56 15.53 4.55
CA ARG A 202 -12.96 16.93 4.34
C ARG A 202 -13.38 17.19 2.90
N HIS A 203 -12.56 16.77 1.96
CA HIS A 203 -12.79 17.04 0.55
C HIS A 203 -13.81 16.08 -0.07
N GLY A 204 -13.84 14.82 0.34
CA GLY A 204 -14.78 13.81 -0.10
C GLY A 204 -16.22 14.07 0.38
N ALA A 205 -16.39 14.65 1.57
CA ALA A 205 -17.71 15.07 2.05
C ALA A 205 -18.28 16.24 1.24
N ALA A 206 -17.41 17.13 0.75
CA ALA A 206 -17.82 18.35 0.04
C ALA A 206 -18.15 18.15 -1.45
N VAL A 207 -17.80 16.99 -2.05
CA VAL A 207 -18.08 16.74 -3.48
C VAL A 207 -19.51 16.26 -3.73
N SER A 208 -19.97 16.40 -4.98
CA SER A 208 -21.26 15.87 -5.39
C SER A 208 -21.36 14.35 -5.25
N PRO A 209 -22.56 13.77 -5.09
CA PRO A 209 -22.74 12.31 -5.01
C PRO A 209 -22.14 11.55 -6.21
N ARG A 210 -22.21 12.13 -7.42
CA ARG A 210 -21.59 11.54 -8.61
C ARG A 210 -20.07 11.47 -8.49
N ARG A 211 -19.44 12.54 -7.99
CA ARG A 211 -18.00 12.60 -7.81
C ARG A 211 -17.56 11.69 -6.69
N ARG A 212 -18.33 11.59 -5.60
CA ARG A 212 -18.06 10.66 -4.49
C ARG A 212 -18.07 9.20 -4.95
N ARG A 213 -18.99 8.79 -5.85
CA ARG A 213 -18.94 7.47 -6.50
C ARG A 213 -17.68 7.26 -7.35
N ARG A 214 -17.06 8.34 -7.88
CA ARG A 214 -15.75 8.23 -8.54
C ARG A 214 -14.64 7.97 -7.52
N LEU A 215 -14.66 8.67 -6.38
CA LEU A 215 -13.71 8.42 -5.27
C LEU A 215 -13.81 6.98 -4.77
N ASP A 216 -15.03 6.47 -4.57
CA ASP A 216 -15.31 5.08 -4.18
C ASP A 216 -14.67 4.06 -5.16
N ARG A 217 -14.87 4.24 -6.46
CA ARG A 217 -14.24 3.35 -7.45
C ARG A 217 -12.71 3.43 -7.48
N LEU A 218 -12.14 4.61 -7.30
CA LEU A 218 -10.68 4.79 -7.25
C LEU A 218 -10.12 4.10 -6.02
N PHE A 219 -10.70 4.37 -4.86
CA PHE A 219 -10.30 3.77 -3.58
C PHE A 219 -10.39 2.24 -3.62
N SER A 220 -11.55 1.70 -3.99
CA SER A 220 -11.75 0.24 -4.07
C SER A 220 -10.80 -0.42 -5.07
N ARG A 221 -10.55 0.24 -6.22
CA ARG A 221 -9.61 -0.31 -7.21
C ARG A 221 -8.17 -0.30 -6.74
N THR A 222 -7.74 0.72 -5.98
CA THR A 222 -6.41 0.73 -5.35
C THR A 222 -6.30 -0.44 -4.37
N VAL A 223 -7.29 -0.62 -3.49
CA VAL A 223 -7.31 -1.75 -2.53
C VAL A 223 -7.20 -3.11 -3.22
N GLU A 224 -7.95 -3.33 -4.31
CA GLU A 224 -7.88 -4.58 -5.09
C GLU A 224 -6.48 -4.81 -5.69
N LEU A 225 -5.85 -3.74 -6.17
CA LEU A 225 -4.52 -3.82 -6.78
C LEU A 225 -3.42 -4.02 -5.74
N GLU A 226 -3.53 -3.40 -4.56
CA GLU A 226 -2.60 -3.64 -3.45
C GLU A 226 -2.64 -5.11 -2.99
N ALA A 227 -3.83 -5.69 -2.81
CA ALA A 227 -3.96 -7.10 -2.50
C ALA A 227 -3.31 -7.99 -3.58
N ALA A 228 -3.53 -7.67 -4.85
CA ALA A 228 -2.95 -8.40 -5.97
C ALA A 228 -1.43 -8.19 -6.08
N PHE A 229 -0.90 -7.04 -5.65
CA PHE A 229 0.53 -6.73 -5.65
C PHE A 229 1.30 -7.65 -4.69
N PHE A 230 0.80 -7.85 -3.46
CA PHE A 230 1.38 -8.80 -2.51
C PHE A 230 1.35 -10.25 -3.05
N GLU A 231 0.24 -10.66 -3.67
CA GLU A 231 0.13 -12.01 -4.25
C GLU A 231 1.09 -12.22 -5.43
N ALA A 232 1.32 -11.19 -6.25
CA ALA A 232 2.22 -11.27 -7.40
C ALA A 232 3.68 -11.56 -7.01
N ALA A 233 4.10 -11.20 -5.77
CA ALA A 233 5.43 -11.52 -5.27
C ALA A 233 5.73 -13.03 -5.21
N PHE A 234 4.70 -13.86 -5.07
CA PHE A 234 4.81 -15.32 -5.06
C PHE A 234 4.83 -15.96 -6.45
N GLU A 235 4.56 -15.19 -7.50
CA GLU A 235 4.57 -15.68 -8.87
C GLU A 235 6.01 -15.62 -9.43
N ALA A 236 6.50 -16.74 -9.94
CA ALA A 236 7.78 -16.74 -10.63
C ALA A 236 7.65 -16.03 -11.99
N PRO A 237 8.74 -15.45 -12.55
CA PRO A 237 8.71 -14.75 -13.84
C PRO A 237 8.18 -15.60 -15.00
N ASP A 238 8.17 -16.93 -14.86
CA ASP A 238 7.65 -17.89 -15.83
C ASP A 238 6.18 -18.30 -15.57
N GLY A 239 5.46 -17.62 -14.68
CA GLY A 239 4.06 -17.89 -14.34
C GLY A 239 3.83 -19.10 -13.45
N ARG A 240 4.87 -19.67 -12.84
CA ARG A 240 4.73 -20.75 -11.86
C ARG A 240 4.66 -20.20 -10.46
N ARG A 241 3.60 -20.54 -9.73
CA ARG A 241 3.48 -20.22 -8.30
C ARG A 241 4.48 -21.06 -7.48
N THR A 242 5.24 -20.43 -6.59
CA THR A 242 6.04 -21.15 -5.59
C THR A 242 5.11 -21.86 -4.62
N ALA A 243 5.29 -23.18 -4.46
CA ALA A 243 4.50 -23.97 -3.51
C ALA A 243 4.84 -23.54 -2.06
N PRO A 244 3.88 -23.59 -1.13
CA PRO A 244 4.19 -23.39 0.28
C PRO A 244 5.20 -24.45 0.72
N GLY A 245 6.25 -24.03 1.47
CA GLY A 245 7.32 -24.89 1.93
C GLY A 245 6.78 -26.11 2.67
N GLY A 246 6.82 -27.28 2.00
CA GLY A 246 6.57 -28.56 2.64
C GLY A 246 7.79 -28.98 3.46
N PRO A 247 7.62 -29.75 4.56
CA PRO A 247 8.73 -30.21 5.35
C PRO A 247 9.71 -31.02 4.50
N LEU A 248 11.00 -30.71 4.62
CA LEU A 248 12.09 -31.47 4.00
C LEU A 248 11.91 -32.96 4.31
N ALA A 249 11.64 -33.76 3.31
CA ALA A 249 11.65 -35.21 3.44
C ALA A 249 13.07 -35.66 3.74
N ASP A 250 13.24 -36.14 4.97
CA ASP A 250 14.45 -36.84 5.43
C ASP A 250 14.67 -38.08 4.54
N SER A 251 15.60 -37.98 3.62
CA SER A 251 16.03 -39.12 2.83
C SER A 251 17.10 -39.89 3.62
N GLY A 252 16.64 -40.68 4.59
CA GLY A 252 17.43 -41.71 5.20
C GLY A 252 17.89 -42.70 4.15
N GLY A 253 19.17 -42.69 3.85
CA GLY A 253 19.83 -43.70 3.06
C GLY A 253 20.10 -44.94 3.90
N GLU A 254 19.66 -46.06 3.44
CA GLU A 254 20.19 -47.39 3.80
C GLU A 254 20.71 -48.11 2.56
N ASN A 255 21.92 -48.55 2.73
CA ASN A 255 22.76 -49.58 2.14
C ASN A 255 23.91 -49.10 1.29
#